data_8396431f88c62aa7ae653600985b9d98
#
_entry.id   8396431f88c62aa7ae653600985b9d98
#
_cell.length_a   1.000
_cell.length_b   1.000
_cell.length_c   1.000
_cell.angle_alpha   90.00
_cell.angle_beta   90.00
_cell.angle_gamma   90.00
#
_symmetry.space_group_name_H-M   'P 1'
#
loop_
_entity.id
_entity.type
_entity.pdbx_description
1 polymer ?
#
loop_
_entity_poly.entity_id
_entity_poly.type
_entity_poly.pdbx_seq_one_letter_code
_entity_poly.pdbx_strand_id
1 'polypeptide(L)'
;MLSLPPAIVAGEIVRLQTRQHVVALTFDGGGNADGAAGVLHALRRAHVPATFFLTGHFVQSYPKLARAIGRKYPVGNHTVDHFDMLRLSLGAATREVTRAAVMIRRATGRDTHPYFRFPYGSRDAATLRLVNRLGYASVRWTVDTWGWMGLSQQSVGGAVRRVLTGLLPGEIVLMHLGSARDHSTIDSHALPIVIRLVRARGYRFVTLAGIRAPRG
;
A
#
# COMPACT_ATOMS: atom_id res chain seq x y z
N MET A 1 3.26 1.91 -23.31
CA MET A 1 2.63 1.10 -22.24
C MET A 1 3.61 -0.01 -21.88
N LEU A 2 4.17 0.00 -20.68
CA LEU A 2 4.96 -1.14 -20.19
C LEU A 2 3.97 -2.24 -19.86
N SER A 3 3.87 -3.25 -20.73
CA SER A 3 3.09 -4.44 -20.42
C SER A 3 3.73 -5.14 -19.23
N LEU A 4 2.92 -5.39 -18.19
CA LEU A 4 3.35 -6.23 -17.09
C LEU A 4 3.70 -7.63 -17.59
N PRO A 5 4.69 -8.30 -16.99
CA PRO A 5 4.88 -9.72 -17.22
C PRO A 5 3.56 -10.45 -16.96
N PRO A 6 3.14 -11.40 -17.82
CA PRO A 6 1.87 -12.14 -17.67
C PRO A 6 1.66 -12.75 -16.28
N ALA A 7 2.73 -13.14 -15.60
CA ALA A 7 2.71 -13.68 -14.24
C ALA A 7 2.23 -12.65 -13.17
N ILE A 8 2.33 -11.34 -13.46
CA ILE A 8 1.88 -10.28 -12.54
C ILE A 8 0.42 -9.91 -12.79
N VAL A 9 -0.06 -10.06 -14.03
CA VAL A 9 -1.46 -9.70 -14.40
C VAL A 9 -2.45 -10.83 -14.04
N ALA A 10 -1.98 -12.07 -13.98
CA ALA A 10 -2.83 -13.25 -13.76
C ALA A 10 -2.96 -13.68 -12.28
N GLY A 11 -2.41 -12.93 -11.33
CA GLY A 11 -2.33 -13.39 -9.96
C GLY A 11 -2.39 -12.28 -8.92
N GLU A 12 -2.18 -12.69 -7.71
CA GLU A 12 -2.09 -11.83 -6.53
C GLU A 12 -0.64 -11.78 -6.02
N ILE A 13 -0.17 -10.58 -5.75
CA ILE A 13 1.16 -10.35 -5.18
C ILE A 13 1.03 -10.29 -3.67
N VAL A 14 1.40 -11.36 -2.98
CA VAL A 14 1.42 -11.42 -1.50
C VAL A 14 2.81 -11.10 -0.96
N ARG A 15 3.83 -11.45 -1.74
CA ARG A 15 5.26 -11.26 -1.43
C ARG A 15 6.02 -11.02 -2.72
N LEU A 16 7.07 -10.22 -2.68
CA LEU A 16 7.96 -10.06 -3.83
C LEU A 16 8.76 -11.35 -4.04
N GLN A 17 8.75 -11.86 -5.28
CA GLN A 17 9.44 -13.10 -5.64
C GLN A 17 10.94 -12.86 -5.76
N THR A 18 11.65 -12.94 -4.63
CA THR A 18 13.09 -12.68 -4.56
C THR A 18 13.74 -13.41 -3.39
N ARG A 19 15.03 -13.74 -3.54
CA ARG A 19 15.90 -14.22 -2.45
C ARG A 19 16.72 -13.07 -1.81
N GLN A 20 16.66 -11.85 -2.38
CA GLN A 20 17.36 -10.70 -1.82
C GLN A 20 16.70 -10.26 -0.51
N HIS A 21 17.49 -9.84 0.46
CA HIS A 21 17.02 -9.26 1.72
C HIS A 21 16.44 -7.86 1.48
N VAL A 22 15.23 -7.82 0.98
CA VAL A 22 14.49 -6.59 0.70
C VAL A 22 13.09 -6.62 1.31
N VAL A 23 12.61 -5.43 1.67
CA VAL A 23 11.26 -5.19 2.22
C VAL A 23 10.61 -4.08 1.40
N ALA A 24 9.35 -4.25 1.04
CA ALA A 24 8.52 -3.21 0.45
C ALA A 24 7.59 -2.63 1.52
N LEU A 25 7.80 -1.37 1.88
CA LEU A 25 6.84 -0.64 2.70
C LEU A 25 5.68 -0.15 1.83
N THR A 26 4.46 -0.44 2.25
CA THR A 26 3.25 0.02 1.58
C THR A 26 2.32 0.70 2.59
N PHE A 27 1.66 1.78 2.14
CA PHE A 27 0.79 2.60 2.97
C PHE A 27 -0.57 2.76 2.33
N ASP A 28 -1.63 2.43 3.05
CA ASP A 28 -3.00 2.67 2.61
C ASP A 28 -3.48 4.02 3.15
N GLY A 29 -4.03 4.84 2.25
CA GLY A 29 -4.65 6.13 2.56
C GLY A 29 -6.14 6.07 2.24
N GLY A 30 -6.94 6.01 3.29
CA GLY A 30 -8.41 5.85 3.21
C GLY A 30 -9.16 7.00 3.87
N GLY A 31 -9.55 6.84 5.15
CA GLY A 31 -10.47 7.73 5.84
C GLY A 31 -9.87 9.08 6.26
N ASN A 32 -8.70 9.09 6.88
CA ASN A 32 -8.04 10.31 7.34
C ASN A 32 -6.53 10.28 7.08
N ALA A 33 -5.83 11.37 7.39
CA ALA A 33 -4.41 11.55 7.12
C ALA A 33 -3.59 11.89 8.37
N ASP A 34 -4.07 11.53 9.55
CA ASP A 34 -3.50 11.95 10.84
C ASP A 34 -2.02 11.56 11.00
N GLY A 35 -1.64 10.37 10.52
CA GLY A 35 -0.27 9.87 10.53
C GLY A 35 0.59 10.28 9.33
N ALA A 36 -0.01 10.85 8.29
CA ALA A 36 0.65 11.03 6.99
C ALA A 36 1.89 11.93 7.05
N ALA A 37 1.83 13.02 7.82
CA ALA A 37 2.96 13.94 7.97
C ALA A 37 4.17 13.23 8.61
N GLY A 38 3.95 12.44 9.67
CA GLY A 38 4.98 11.66 10.33
C GLY A 38 5.57 10.58 9.43
N VAL A 39 4.72 9.84 8.71
CA VAL A 39 5.16 8.83 7.73
C VAL A 39 6.05 9.45 6.65
N LEU A 40 5.58 10.53 6.01
CA LEU A 40 6.36 11.18 4.95
C LEU A 40 7.67 11.80 5.48
N HIS A 41 7.66 12.33 6.69
CA HIS A 41 8.88 12.83 7.35
C HIS A 41 9.89 11.68 7.56
N ALA A 42 9.47 10.57 8.15
CA ALA A 42 10.33 9.41 8.41
C ALA A 42 10.92 8.83 7.12
N LEU A 43 10.10 8.63 6.08
CA LEU A 43 10.57 8.12 4.78
C LEU A 43 11.60 9.05 4.14
N ARG A 44 11.34 10.36 4.15
CA ARG A 44 12.29 11.34 3.59
C ARG A 44 13.61 11.38 4.37
N ARG A 45 13.54 11.47 5.69
CA ARG A 45 14.73 11.52 6.57
C ARG A 45 15.61 10.29 6.41
N ALA A 46 14.98 9.13 6.24
CA ALA A 46 15.70 7.85 6.11
C ALA A 46 16.03 7.48 4.65
N HIS A 47 15.61 8.29 3.66
CA HIS A 47 15.75 7.98 2.23
C HIS A 47 15.21 6.60 1.87
N VAL A 48 14.02 6.27 2.38
CA VAL A 48 13.37 4.96 2.18
C VAL A 48 12.31 5.08 1.08
N PRO A 49 12.37 4.22 0.04
CA PRO A 49 11.30 4.11 -0.94
C PRO A 49 10.08 3.40 -0.34
N ALA A 50 8.90 3.76 -0.84
CA ALA A 50 7.62 3.16 -0.44
C ALA A 50 6.62 3.20 -1.59
N THR A 51 5.49 2.49 -1.46
CA THR A 51 4.36 2.55 -2.40
C THR A 51 3.09 2.90 -1.62
N PHE A 52 2.24 3.76 -2.18
CA PHE A 52 1.03 4.24 -1.53
C PHE A 52 -0.20 3.76 -2.29
N PHE A 53 -1.18 3.19 -1.59
CA PHE A 53 -2.48 2.84 -2.14
C PHE A 53 -3.50 3.85 -1.63
N LEU A 54 -4.03 4.68 -2.53
CA LEU A 54 -4.89 5.80 -2.16
C LEU A 54 -6.32 5.55 -2.62
N THR A 55 -7.28 5.97 -1.79
CA THR A 55 -8.69 6.01 -2.20
C THR A 55 -9.02 7.32 -2.93
N GLY A 56 -10.12 7.31 -3.69
CA GLY A 56 -10.66 8.53 -4.30
C GLY A 56 -11.02 9.57 -3.24
N HIS A 57 -11.65 9.16 -2.14
CA HIS A 57 -11.96 10.03 -0.99
C HIS A 57 -10.72 10.66 -0.36
N PHE A 58 -9.66 9.88 -0.16
CA PHE A 58 -8.42 10.41 0.40
C PHE A 58 -7.84 11.53 -0.46
N VAL A 59 -7.74 11.33 -1.77
CA VAL A 59 -7.14 12.33 -2.65
C VAL A 59 -8.03 13.56 -2.83
N GLN A 60 -9.34 13.42 -2.68
CA GLN A 60 -10.29 14.52 -2.69
C GLN A 60 -10.20 15.35 -1.40
N SER A 61 -10.11 14.71 -0.25
CA SER A 61 -10.02 15.36 1.07
C SER A 61 -8.65 16.00 1.31
N TYR A 62 -7.57 15.40 0.77
CA TYR A 62 -6.19 15.81 1.02
C TYR A 62 -5.39 16.06 -0.26
N PRO A 63 -5.82 16.95 -1.19
CA PRO A 63 -5.23 17.08 -2.52
C PRO A 63 -3.76 17.56 -2.49
N LYS A 64 -3.39 18.42 -1.54
CA LYS A 64 -2.00 18.86 -1.36
C LYS A 64 -1.08 17.71 -0.93
N LEU A 65 -1.57 16.87 -0.05
CA LEU A 65 -0.86 15.68 0.44
C LEU A 65 -0.74 14.62 -0.66
N ALA A 66 -1.83 14.33 -1.37
CA ALA A 66 -1.83 13.42 -2.52
C ALA A 66 -0.80 13.84 -3.58
N ARG A 67 -0.75 15.13 -3.91
CA ARG A 67 0.27 15.68 -4.83
C ARG A 67 1.69 15.52 -4.28
N ALA A 68 1.92 15.73 -2.99
CA ALA A 68 3.24 15.56 -2.36
C ALA A 68 3.69 14.08 -2.41
N ILE A 69 2.77 13.14 -2.18
CA ILE A 69 3.01 11.71 -2.32
C ILE A 69 3.37 11.39 -3.78
N GLY A 70 2.54 11.78 -4.74
CA GLY A 70 2.74 11.46 -6.15
C GLY A 70 4.04 12.00 -6.76
N ARG A 71 4.57 13.10 -6.22
CA ARG A 71 5.87 13.64 -6.68
C ARG A 71 7.05 12.71 -6.39
N LYS A 72 6.98 11.89 -5.33
CA LYS A 72 8.13 11.12 -4.83
C LYS A 72 7.93 9.61 -4.84
N TYR A 73 6.69 9.14 -4.78
CA TYR A 73 6.40 7.73 -4.57
C TYR A 73 5.47 7.18 -5.64
N PRO A 74 5.59 5.90 -6.01
CA PRO A 74 4.58 5.17 -6.76
C PRO A 74 3.25 5.16 -6.01
N VAL A 75 2.14 5.20 -6.77
CA VAL A 75 0.78 5.15 -6.23
C VAL A 75 0.03 4.00 -6.87
N GLY A 76 -0.74 3.28 -6.06
CA GLY A 76 -1.71 2.27 -6.47
C GLY A 76 -3.14 2.73 -6.20
N ASN A 77 -4.09 1.97 -6.73
CA ASN A 77 -5.52 2.19 -6.62
C ASN A 77 -6.10 1.43 -5.42
N HIS A 78 -6.89 2.12 -4.59
CA HIS A 78 -7.55 1.55 -3.41
C HIS A 78 -9.06 1.81 -3.39
N THR A 79 -9.70 1.85 -4.58
CA THR A 79 -11.11 2.19 -4.83
C THR A 79 -11.45 3.67 -4.54
N VAL A 80 -12.70 4.08 -4.75
CA VAL A 80 -13.16 5.43 -4.39
C VAL A 80 -13.50 5.51 -2.91
N ASP A 81 -14.44 4.65 -2.45
CA ASP A 81 -15.13 4.79 -1.18
C ASP A 81 -14.70 3.74 -0.14
N HIS A 82 -13.70 2.92 -0.48
CA HIS A 82 -13.21 1.84 0.39
C HIS A 82 -14.31 0.82 0.76
N PHE A 83 -15.29 0.59 -0.12
CA PHE A 83 -16.30 -0.43 0.10
C PHE A 83 -15.73 -1.85 -0.03
N ASP A 84 -16.28 -2.79 0.75
CA ASP A 84 -16.03 -4.21 0.55
C ASP A 84 -16.56 -4.61 -0.84
N MET A 85 -15.65 -4.93 -1.75
CA MET A 85 -15.99 -5.21 -3.15
C MET A 85 -16.82 -6.48 -3.32
N LEU A 86 -16.83 -7.40 -2.33
CA LEU A 86 -17.69 -8.59 -2.33
C LEU A 86 -19.17 -8.25 -2.12
N ARG A 87 -19.46 -7.07 -1.57
CA ARG A 87 -20.82 -6.58 -1.36
C ARG A 87 -21.37 -5.75 -2.52
N LEU A 88 -20.57 -5.56 -3.57
CA LEU A 88 -20.92 -4.76 -4.74
C LEU A 88 -21.28 -5.66 -5.92
N SER A 89 -22.19 -5.19 -6.79
CA SER A 89 -22.29 -5.79 -8.11
C SER A 89 -20.97 -5.55 -8.90
N LEU A 90 -20.66 -6.43 -9.85
CA LEU A 90 -19.43 -6.27 -10.67
C LEU A 90 -19.40 -4.91 -11.40
N GLY A 91 -20.55 -4.39 -11.82
CA GLY A 91 -20.65 -3.05 -12.43
C GLY A 91 -20.32 -1.93 -11.43
N ALA A 92 -20.78 -2.02 -10.17
CA ALA A 92 -20.42 -1.07 -9.13
C ALA A 92 -18.95 -1.18 -8.75
N ALA A 93 -18.42 -2.39 -8.60
CA ALA A 93 -17.01 -2.63 -8.34
C ALA A 93 -16.11 -2.08 -9.48
N THR A 94 -16.52 -2.23 -10.74
CA THR A 94 -15.82 -1.64 -11.89
C THR A 94 -15.76 -0.11 -11.75
N ARG A 95 -16.88 0.53 -11.41
CA ARG A 95 -16.92 1.99 -11.21
C ARG A 95 -16.02 2.45 -10.06
N GLU A 96 -15.98 1.72 -8.97
CA GLU A 96 -15.08 1.99 -7.84
C GLU A 96 -13.62 2.05 -8.30
N VAL A 97 -13.18 1.09 -9.10
CA VAL A 97 -11.80 1.02 -9.59
C VAL A 97 -11.51 2.12 -10.64
N THR A 98 -12.38 2.26 -11.65
CA THR A 98 -12.12 3.16 -12.77
C THR A 98 -12.22 4.63 -12.40
N ARG A 99 -13.18 5.00 -11.54
CA ARG A 99 -13.29 6.37 -11.03
C ARG A 99 -12.13 6.73 -10.12
N ALA A 100 -11.72 5.81 -9.21
CA ALA A 100 -10.55 6.02 -8.36
C ALA A 100 -9.29 6.28 -9.19
N ALA A 101 -9.05 5.51 -10.24
CA ALA A 101 -7.90 5.71 -11.13
C ALA A 101 -7.84 7.15 -11.69
N VAL A 102 -8.98 7.66 -12.16
CA VAL A 102 -9.08 9.04 -12.67
C VAL A 102 -8.83 10.07 -11.56
N MET A 103 -9.47 9.91 -10.39
CA MET A 103 -9.34 10.83 -9.27
C MET A 103 -7.89 10.89 -8.75
N ILE A 104 -7.29 9.72 -8.53
CA ILE A 104 -5.93 9.60 -8.03
C ILE A 104 -4.93 10.20 -9.04
N ARG A 105 -5.07 9.88 -10.32
CA ARG A 105 -4.21 10.45 -11.37
C ARG A 105 -4.28 11.97 -11.43
N ARG A 106 -5.48 12.55 -11.34
CA ARG A 106 -5.67 14.01 -11.33
C ARG A 106 -5.00 14.66 -10.12
N ALA A 107 -5.11 14.07 -8.95
CA ALA A 107 -4.56 14.63 -7.71
C ALA A 107 -3.04 14.45 -7.57
N THR A 108 -2.52 13.28 -7.96
CA THR A 108 -1.12 12.90 -7.75
C THR A 108 -0.22 13.13 -8.96
N GLY A 109 -0.79 13.23 -10.16
CA GLY A 109 -0.05 13.20 -11.44
C GLY A 109 0.50 11.82 -11.81
N ARG A 110 0.13 10.75 -11.09
CA ARG A 110 0.62 9.38 -11.31
C ARG A 110 -0.48 8.48 -11.85
N ASP A 111 -0.12 7.60 -12.76
CA ASP A 111 -0.93 6.44 -13.10
C ASP A 111 -0.88 5.44 -11.93
N THR A 112 -2.03 4.87 -11.59
CA THR A 112 -2.15 3.85 -10.54
C THR A 112 -1.79 2.45 -11.02
N HIS A 113 -1.76 2.23 -12.35
CA HIS A 113 -1.34 0.95 -12.88
C HIS A 113 0.14 0.69 -12.59
N PRO A 114 0.48 -0.53 -12.27
CA PRO A 114 -0.35 -1.74 -12.31
C PRO A 114 -0.91 -2.17 -10.94
N TYR A 115 -0.90 -1.31 -9.94
CA TYR A 115 -1.12 -1.73 -8.56
C TYR A 115 -2.52 -1.41 -8.08
N PHE A 116 -3.23 -2.45 -7.63
CA PHE A 116 -4.52 -2.37 -6.97
C PHE A 116 -4.46 -3.09 -5.62
N ARG A 117 -5.10 -2.52 -4.61
CA ARG A 117 -5.30 -3.20 -3.32
C ARG A 117 -6.77 -3.21 -2.96
N PHE A 118 -7.29 -4.40 -2.66
CA PHE A 118 -8.67 -4.56 -2.22
C PHE A 118 -8.86 -3.98 -0.82
N PRO A 119 -9.91 -3.16 -0.59
CA PRO A 119 -10.35 -2.80 0.76
C PRO A 119 -10.53 -4.06 1.63
N TYR A 120 -10.06 -3.99 2.88
CA TYR A 120 -10.09 -5.11 3.85
C TYR A 120 -9.35 -6.38 3.39
N GLY A 121 -8.74 -6.39 2.21
CA GLY A 121 -8.24 -7.59 1.57
C GLY A 121 -9.35 -8.53 1.08
N SER A 122 -10.61 -8.10 1.11
CA SER A 122 -11.79 -8.88 0.70
C SER A 122 -11.86 -9.05 -0.80
N ARG A 123 -11.74 -10.28 -1.29
CA ARG A 123 -11.83 -10.60 -2.72
C ARG A 123 -12.19 -12.07 -2.92
N ASP A 124 -12.71 -12.34 -4.10
CA ASP A 124 -12.94 -13.66 -4.66
C ASP A 124 -12.38 -13.78 -6.09
N ALA A 125 -12.58 -14.92 -6.72
CA ALA A 125 -12.11 -15.14 -8.08
C ALA A 125 -12.76 -14.18 -9.10
N ALA A 126 -13.99 -13.73 -8.88
CA ALA A 126 -14.70 -12.82 -9.80
C ALA A 126 -14.12 -11.42 -9.73
N THR A 127 -13.94 -10.88 -8.52
CA THR A 127 -13.36 -9.54 -8.29
C THR A 127 -11.87 -9.50 -8.65
N LEU A 128 -11.11 -10.58 -8.44
CA LEU A 128 -9.73 -10.70 -8.94
C LEU A 128 -9.68 -10.63 -10.46
N ARG A 129 -10.51 -11.40 -11.15
CA ARG A 129 -10.58 -11.33 -12.61
C ARG A 129 -11.02 -9.95 -13.11
N LEU A 130 -11.92 -9.27 -12.38
CA LEU A 130 -12.33 -7.91 -12.71
C LEU A 130 -11.14 -6.95 -12.70
N VAL A 131 -10.40 -6.87 -11.61
CA VAL A 131 -9.26 -5.93 -11.51
C VAL A 131 -8.14 -6.28 -12.50
N ASN A 132 -7.91 -7.58 -12.75
CA ASN A 132 -6.93 -8.03 -13.76
C ASN A 132 -7.33 -7.60 -15.17
N ARG A 133 -8.62 -7.71 -15.56
CA ARG A 133 -9.11 -7.21 -16.86
C ARG A 133 -8.99 -5.69 -16.99
N LEU A 134 -9.01 -4.97 -15.89
CA LEU A 134 -8.77 -3.52 -15.85
C LEU A 134 -7.26 -3.16 -15.88
N GLY A 135 -6.37 -4.13 -16.04
CA GLY A 135 -4.92 -3.92 -16.11
C GLY A 135 -4.21 -3.83 -14.76
N TYR A 136 -4.85 -4.27 -13.69
CA TYR A 136 -4.27 -4.23 -12.35
C TYR A 136 -3.82 -5.60 -11.85
N ALA A 137 -2.69 -5.61 -11.15
CA ALA A 137 -2.28 -6.70 -10.27
C ALA A 137 -2.82 -6.43 -8.85
N SER A 138 -3.48 -7.42 -8.25
CA SER A 138 -3.86 -7.36 -6.85
C SER A 138 -2.63 -7.45 -5.96
N VAL A 139 -2.42 -6.47 -5.10
CA VAL A 139 -1.29 -6.45 -4.14
C VAL A 139 -1.83 -6.61 -2.73
N ARG A 140 -1.48 -7.72 -2.11
CA ARG A 140 -1.70 -7.96 -0.68
C ARG A 140 -0.47 -7.56 0.14
N TRP A 141 -0.28 -8.24 1.23
CA TRP A 141 0.83 -8.06 2.17
C TRP A 141 1.21 -9.38 2.82
N THR A 142 2.41 -9.47 3.32
CA THR A 142 2.89 -10.56 4.16
C THR A 142 2.62 -10.27 5.63
N VAL A 143 2.69 -8.99 6.02
CA VAL A 143 2.42 -8.53 7.38
C VAL A 143 1.63 -7.23 7.37
N ASP A 144 0.63 -7.14 8.24
CA ASP A 144 -0.09 -5.92 8.58
C ASP A 144 0.34 -5.49 9.99
N THR A 145 0.70 -4.23 10.16
CA THR A 145 1.07 -3.66 11.46
C THR A 145 -0.09 -3.57 12.44
N TRP A 146 -1.34 -3.57 11.92
CA TRP A 146 -2.57 -3.28 12.66
C TRP A 146 -2.57 -1.88 13.32
N GLY A 147 -1.76 -0.97 12.81
CA GLY A 147 -1.70 0.40 13.31
C GLY A 147 -3.01 1.18 13.20
N TRP A 148 -3.89 0.76 12.31
CA TRP A 148 -5.22 1.31 12.12
C TRP A 148 -6.22 0.97 13.24
N MET A 149 -5.91 0.00 14.10
CA MET A 149 -6.84 -0.48 15.16
C MET A 149 -6.92 0.45 16.37
N GLY A 150 -5.96 1.36 16.54
CA GLY A 150 -5.90 2.29 17.68
C GLY A 150 -5.22 1.72 18.92
N LEU A 151 -4.95 2.60 19.89
CA LEU A 151 -4.18 2.27 21.10
C LEU A 151 -4.85 1.27 22.05
N SER A 152 -6.17 1.13 21.97
CA SER A 152 -6.89 0.11 22.77
C SER A 152 -6.60 -1.33 22.32
N GLN A 153 -6.16 -1.53 21.06
CA GLN A 153 -5.95 -2.85 20.48
C GLN A 153 -4.54 -3.09 19.96
N GLN A 154 -3.77 -1.99 19.74
CA GLN A 154 -2.43 -2.08 19.21
C GLN A 154 -1.51 -1.03 19.86
N SER A 155 -0.23 -1.35 19.95
CA SER A 155 0.79 -0.44 20.41
C SER A 155 1.88 -0.21 19.35
N VAL A 156 2.66 0.86 19.49
CA VAL A 156 3.83 1.10 18.64
C VAL A 156 4.79 -0.10 18.68
N GLY A 157 5.08 -0.62 19.87
CA GLY A 157 5.93 -1.81 20.04
C GLY A 157 5.31 -3.07 19.42
N GLY A 158 4.00 -3.22 19.48
CA GLY A 158 3.26 -4.31 18.85
C GLY A 158 3.38 -4.25 17.32
N ALA A 159 3.14 -3.09 16.73
CA ALA A 159 3.30 -2.86 15.28
C ALA A 159 4.74 -3.18 14.81
N VAL A 160 5.75 -2.71 15.55
CA VAL A 160 7.16 -3.03 15.27
C VAL A 160 7.42 -4.55 15.35
N ARG A 161 6.97 -5.23 16.42
CA ARG A 161 7.15 -6.67 16.56
C ARG A 161 6.53 -7.44 15.40
N ARG A 162 5.34 -7.07 14.93
CA ARG A 162 4.69 -7.73 13.80
C ARG A 162 5.56 -7.73 12.54
N VAL A 163 6.20 -6.61 12.22
CA VAL A 163 7.11 -6.53 11.06
C VAL A 163 8.38 -7.37 11.28
N LEU A 164 8.88 -7.46 12.50
CA LEU A 164 10.17 -8.11 12.76
C LEU A 164 10.07 -9.61 13.04
N THR A 165 8.88 -10.08 13.44
CA THR A 165 8.63 -11.51 13.68
C THR A 165 8.38 -12.19 12.33
N GLY A 166 9.32 -13.01 11.90
CA GLY A 166 9.22 -13.69 10.60
C GLY A 166 9.62 -12.82 9.41
N LEU A 167 10.40 -11.77 9.63
CA LEU A 167 10.98 -10.97 8.57
C LEU A 167 11.70 -11.85 7.53
N LEU A 168 11.27 -11.77 6.28
CA LEU A 168 11.77 -12.61 5.19
C LEU A 168 12.02 -11.83 3.90
N PRO A 169 12.88 -12.37 3.01
CA PRO A 169 13.15 -11.77 1.71
C PRO A 169 11.87 -11.51 0.92
N GLY A 170 11.72 -10.27 0.43
CA GLY A 170 10.57 -9.88 -0.38
C GLY A 170 9.30 -9.54 0.42
N GLU A 171 9.39 -9.37 1.73
CA GLU A 171 8.25 -9.00 2.57
C GLU A 171 7.57 -7.73 2.09
N ILE A 172 6.24 -7.73 2.05
CA ILE A 172 5.38 -6.57 1.81
C ILE A 172 4.71 -6.22 3.12
N VAL A 173 5.05 -5.05 3.66
CA VAL A 173 4.48 -4.53 4.91
C VAL A 173 3.33 -3.61 4.59
N LEU A 174 2.16 -3.87 5.19
CA LEU A 174 1.02 -2.96 5.18
C LEU A 174 1.07 -2.07 6.42
N MET A 175 1.04 -0.77 6.17
CA MET A 175 0.87 0.32 7.14
C MET A 175 -0.21 1.28 6.64
N HIS A 176 -0.64 2.24 7.46
CA HIS A 176 -1.73 3.16 7.14
C HIS A 176 -1.31 4.61 7.36
N LEU A 177 -1.87 5.52 6.52
CA LEU A 177 -1.70 6.97 6.67
C LEU A 177 -2.67 7.57 7.68
N GLY A 178 -3.82 6.92 7.85
CA GLY A 178 -4.85 7.30 8.79
C GLY A 178 -4.65 6.67 10.15
N SER A 179 -5.51 7.06 11.06
CA SER A 179 -5.63 6.50 12.38
C SER A 179 -6.96 5.77 12.56
N ALA A 180 -7.08 5.08 13.67
CA ALA A 180 -8.35 4.59 14.16
C ALA A 180 -9.25 5.74 14.67
N ARG A 181 -10.40 5.38 15.22
CA ARG A 181 -11.35 6.34 15.78
C ARG A 181 -10.78 7.20 16.93
N ASP A 182 -9.71 6.74 17.58
CA ASP A 182 -9.02 7.43 18.67
C ASP A 182 -7.96 8.44 18.19
N HIS A 183 -7.88 8.67 16.88
CA HIS A 183 -6.87 9.53 16.25
C HIS A 183 -5.42 9.18 16.57
N SER A 184 -5.16 7.97 17.05
CA SER A 184 -3.79 7.47 17.27
C SER A 184 -3.07 7.25 15.95
N THR A 185 -1.78 7.56 15.91
CA THR A 185 -0.95 7.46 14.69
C THR A 185 0.16 6.45 14.86
N ILE A 186 -0.22 5.22 15.24
CA ILE A 186 0.71 4.14 15.62
C ILE A 186 1.75 3.89 14.54
N ASP A 187 1.33 3.80 13.27
CA ASP A 187 2.23 3.50 12.15
C ASP A 187 3.26 4.60 11.92
N SER A 188 2.91 5.87 12.11
CA SER A 188 3.86 6.97 11.98
C SER A 188 4.95 6.94 13.05
N HIS A 189 4.62 6.50 14.26
CA HIS A 189 5.56 6.33 15.37
C HIS A 189 6.38 5.02 15.26
N ALA A 190 5.78 3.95 14.73
CA ALA A 190 6.46 2.67 14.53
C ALA A 190 7.47 2.71 13.38
N LEU A 191 7.19 3.48 12.33
CA LEU A 191 7.96 3.48 11.09
C LEU A 191 9.46 3.79 11.28
N PRO A 192 9.90 4.81 12.02
CA PRO A 192 11.33 5.05 12.24
C PRO A 192 12.04 3.88 12.92
N ILE A 193 11.35 3.21 13.84
CA ILE A 193 11.89 2.05 14.56
C ILE A 193 11.98 0.85 13.62
N VAL A 194 10.94 0.59 12.82
CA VAL A 194 10.92 -0.46 11.79
C VAL A 194 12.09 -0.26 10.82
N ILE A 195 12.25 0.96 10.28
CA ILE A 195 13.34 1.26 9.33
C ILE A 195 14.70 0.93 9.93
N ARG A 196 14.96 1.39 11.15
CA ARG A 196 16.24 1.15 11.84
C ARG A 196 16.48 -0.35 12.07
N LEU A 197 15.49 -1.07 12.57
CA LEU A 197 15.64 -2.47 12.96
C LEU A 197 15.66 -3.44 11.76
N VAL A 198 14.96 -3.14 10.69
CA VAL A 198 15.00 -3.88 9.41
C VAL A 198 16.39 -3.72 8.77
N ARG A 199 16.94 -2.50 8.74
CA ARG A 199 18.30 -2.26 8.26
C ARG A 199 19.37 -2.98 9.11
N ALA A 200 19.21 -2.96 10.43
CA ALA A 200 20.13 -3.67 11.34
C ALA A 200 20.15 -5.19 11.12
N ARG A 201 19.11 -5.75 10.47
CA ARG A 201 19.05 -7.15 10.04
C ARG A 201 19.56 -7.38 8.61
N GLY A 202 20.21 -6.39 7.99
CA GLY A 202 20.78 -6.50 6.66
C GLY A 202 19.78 -6.38 5.51
N TYR A 203 18.52 -5.92 5.77
CA TYR A 203 17.53 -5.72 4.73
C TYR A 203 17.57 -4.32 4.15
N ARG A 204 17.27 -4.21 2.86
CA ARG A 204 17.09 -2.95 2.13
C ARG A 204 15.62 -2.72 1.86
N PHE A 205 15.23 -1.46 1.66
CA PHE A 205 13.88 -1.10 1.25
C PHE A 205 13.80 -0.92 -0.27
N VAL A 206 12.69 -1.38 -0.85
CA VAL A 206 12.38 -1.26 -2.28
C VAL A 206 10.92 -0.84 -2.47
N THR A 207 10.59 -0.32 -3.65
CA THR A 207 9.18 -0.20 -4.07
C THR A 207 8.69 -1.53 -4.63
N LEU A 208 7.39 -1.68 -4.85
CA LEU A 208 6.82 -2.85 -5.53
C LEU A 208 7.39 -3.04 -6.95
N ALA A 209 7.81 -1.94 -7.61
CA ALA A 209 8.48 -1.97 -8.92
C ALA A 209 9.98 -2.23 -8.85
N GLY A 210 10.57 -2.21 -7.66
CA GLY A 210 12.02 -2.18 -7.46
C GLY A 210 12.74 -3.51 -7.62
N ILE A 211 12.02 -4.59 -7.91
CA ILE A 211 12.61 -5.88 -8.26
C ILE A 211 12.34 -6.11 -9.74
N ARG A 212 13.35 -5.89 -10.55
CA ARG A 212 13.36 -6.42 -11.92
C ARG A 212 13.40 -7.95 -11.81
N ALA A 213 12.55 -8.63 -12.57
CA ALA A 213 12.71 -10.06 -12.78
C ALA A 213 14.18 -10.34 -13.16
N PRO A 214 14.79 -11.45 -12.69
CA PRO A 214 16.08 -11.84 -13.17
C PRO A 214 16.00 -11.88 -14.70
N ARG A 215 16.94 -11.20 -15.36
CA ARG A 215 17.11 -11.39 -16.82
C ARG A 215 17.51 -12.84 -17.00
N GLY A 216 16.61 -13.63 -17.58
CA GLY A 216 16.93 -14.97 -18.04
C GLY A 216 18.01 -14.95 -19.13
#